data_580cad4726c1278b21062d49f84accb9
#
_entry.id   580cad4726c1278b21062d49f84accb9
#
_cell.length_a   1.000
_cell.length_b   1.000
_cell.length_c   1.000
_cell.angle_alpha   90.00
_cell.angle_beta   90.00
_cell.angle_gamma   90.00
#
_symmetry.space_group_name_H-M   'P 1'
#
loop_
_entity.id
_entity.type
_entity.pdbx_description
1 polymer ?
#
loop_
_entity_poly.entity_id
_entity_poly.type
_entity_poly.pdbx_seq_one_letter_code
_entity_poly.pdbx_strand_id
1 'polypeptide(L)'
;MPQISQLRRFAVPITGTAMVAGMLLIGSPASAVQSQFNFSTSCQAKALITVDKVTTSFVTVDAPTSVAPGETFTIRMQSNGQSFPNSDSGATTTNLSRLKNDFDVPANATFISAAIVPGTSFNLENVAPSVIRINEAGSPDAAGPYLRISGNNEVIGNSPSTSTNSEGGIRAPKTKKNLDGSTNTNGDSWFRMPAIDITMIAGASGVIQPKVRTAGDAATYGNDKNFNTQLAKASLLGTQWAPTRCTPRDAKGSALNAGAGPLATISIASAPVDVETTTSLSVPATAITGTAVDLTATVAPNNAVGTVQFKSNGTAIGTPVTVTSGVATLSHSFDVAGAQSVTADFTAGAGFVSSSASAQTVTVSDPAPVDVETTTSLSVPATAITGTAVDLT
;
A
#
# COMPACT_ATOMS: atom_id res chain seq x y z
N MET A 1 -41.84 -15.47 42.87
CA MET A 1 -42.39 -15.92 41.58
C MET A 1 -42.76 -14.68 40.78
N PRO A 2 -42.04 -14.32 39.76
CA PRO A 2 -42.54 -13.41 38.74
C PRO A 2 -42.68 -14.11 37.40
N GLN A 3 -43.70 -13.74 36.68
CA GLN A 3 -44.16 -14.29 35.43
C GLN A 3 -43.24 -13.94 34.24
N ILE A 4 -43.07 -14.95 33.40
CA ILE A 4 -42.35 -14.85 32.11
C ILE A 4 -43.36 -14.37 31.06
N SER A 5 -43.14 -13.20 30.44
CA SER A 5 -43.91 -12.73 29.30
C SER A 5 -43.20 -13.15 27.99
N GLN A 6 -43.94 -13.86 27.17
CA GLN A 6 -43.59 -14.33 25.84
C GLN A 6 -43.56 -13.17 24.84
N LEU A 7 -42.40 -12.86 24.23
CA LEU A 7 -42.31 -11.96 23.08
C LEU A 7 -42.44 -12.76 21.78
N ARG A 8 -43.49 -12.47 21.03
CA ARG A 8 -43.75 -13.00 19.68
C ARG A 8 -42.71 -12.44 18.70
N ARG A 9 -42.02 -13.33 18.01
CA ARG A 9 -41.10 -12.99 16.90
C ARG A 9 -41.96 -12.76 15.64
N PHE A 10 -41.91 -11.55 15.08
CA PHE A 10 -42.34 -11.26 13.71
C PHE A 10 -41.15 -11.53 12.77
N ALA A 11 -41.30 -12.45 11.84
CA ALA A 11 -40.39 -12.69 10.75
C ALA A 11 -40.71 -11.69 9.62
N VAL A 12 -39.76 -10.84 9.28
CA VAL A 12 -39.81 -9.99 8.09
C VAL A 12 -38.99 -10.70 6.99
N PRO A 13 -39.52 -10.90 5.78
CA PRO A 13 -38.73 -11.45 4.69
C PRO A 13 -37.75 -10.39 4.17
N ILE A 14 -36.47 -10.64 4.32
CA ILE A 14 -35.42 -9.84 3.71
C ILE A 14 -35.22 -10.35 2.28
N THR A 15 -35.65 -9.57 1.31
CA THR A 15 -35.29 -9.73 -0.10
C THR A 15 -33.78 -9.43 -0.26
N GLY A 16 -33.02 -10.48 -0.48
CA GLY A 16 -31.57 -10.39 -0.64
C GLY A 16 -31.21 -9.71 -1.94
N THR A 17 -30.69 -8.49 -1.85
CA THR A 17 -29.86 -7.89 -2.90
C THR A 17 -28.46 -8.50 -2.76
N ALA A 18 -28.02 -9.28 -3.71
CA ALA A 18 -26.67 -9.81 -3.77
C ALA A 18 -25.69 -8.63 -3.98
N MET A 19 -25.08 -8.16 -2.90
CA MET A 19 -23.88 -7.35 -2.98
C MET A 19 -22.74 -8.27 -3.43
N VAL A 20 -22.26 -8.04 -4.63
CA VAL A 20 -20.95 -8.56 -5.06
C VAL A 20 -19.91 -7.84 -4.17
N ALA A 21 -19.53 -8.48 -3.09
CA ALA A 21 -18.35 -8.08 -2.33
C ALA A 21 -17.13 -8.41 -3.19
N GLY A 22 -16.60 -7.40 -3.87
CA GLY A 22 -15.26 -7.49 -4.42
C GLY A 22 -14.31 -7.83 -3.25
N MET A 23 -13.75 -9.04 -3.25
CA MET A 23 -12.62 -9.37 -2.39
C MET A 23 -11.46 -8.46 -2.83
N LEU A 24 -11.27 -7.34 -2.12
CA LEU A 24 -9.96 -6.73 -2.07
C LEU A 24 -9.02 -7.82 -1.51
N LEU A 25 -8.13 -8.31 -2.34
CA LEU A 25 -6.94 -9.03 -1.88
C LEU A 25 -6.15 -8.03 -1.05
N ILE A 26 -6.41 -8.01 0.24
CA ILE A 26 -5.56 -7.33 1.21
C ILE A 26 -4.28 -8.18 1.21
N GLY A 27 -3.31 -7.79 0.38
CA GLY A 27 -1.97 -8.31 0.48
C GLY A 27 -1.54 -8.15 1.95
N SER A 28 -0.94 -9.17 2.54
CA SER A 28 -0.38 -9.07 3.88
C SER A 28 0.50 -7.82 3.92
N PRO A 29 0.34 -6.93 4.93
CA PRO A 29 1.18 -5.75 5.02
C PRO A 29 2.64 -6.19 4.96
N ALA A 30 3.43 -5.59 4.08
CA ALA A 30 4.85 -5.89 3.98
C ALA A 30 5.47 -5.68 5.38
N SER A 31 6.19 -6.68 5.88
CA SER A 31 6.84 -6.58 7.18
C SER A 31 7.77 -5.37 7.18
N ALA A 32 7.61 -4.50 8.17
CA ALA A 32 8.48 -3.36 8.34
C ALA A 32 9.91 -3.84 8.60
N VAL A 33 10.87 -3.25 7.90
CA VAL A 33 12.29 -3.54 8.06
C VAL A 33 12.95 -2.35 8.73
N GLN A 34 13.62 -2.62 9.86
CA GLN A 34 14.39 -1.61 10.53
C GLN A 34 15.78 -1.50 9.91
N SER A 35 16.18 -0.29 9.54
CA SER A 35 17.52 0.06 9.09
C SER A 35 18.10 1.18 9.93
N GLN A 36 19.41 1.17 10.15
CA GLN A 36 20.15 2.25 10.77
C GLN A 36 21.07 2.90 9.75
N PHE A 37 20.95 4.20 9.61
CA PHE A 37 21.76 4.99 8.69
C PHE A 37 22.71 5.89 9.48
N ASN A 38 24.01 5.74 9.25
CA ASN A 38 25.07 6.48 9.94
C ASN A 38 25.69 7.49 8.97
N PHE A 39 25.86 8.71 9.42
CA PHE A 39 26.48 9.76 8.59
C PHE A 39 27.11 10.85 9.46
N SER A 40 28.08 11.55 8.88
CA SER A 40 28.68 12.72 9.52
C SER A 40 27.74 13.91 9.46
N THR A 41 27.71 14.70 10.54
CA THR A 41 27.09 16.02 10.56
C THR A 41 28.10 17.07 10.89
N SER A 42 28.20 18.12 10.06
CA SER A 42 28.95 19.33 10.35
C SER A 42 28.05 20.27 11.16
N CYS A 43 28.53 20.65 12.31
CA CYS A 43 27.85 21.53 13.26
C CYS A 43 28.64 22.82 13.45
N GLN A 44 27.93 23.94 13.53
CA GLN A 44 28.51 25.22 13.97
C GLN A 44 27.77 25.72 15.20
N ALA A 45 28.52 25.95 16.25
CA ALA A 45 28.10 26.68 17.47
C ALA A 45 28.72 28.06 17.49
N LYS A 46 27.90 29.10 17.71
CA LYS A 46 28.37 30.47 17.73
C LYS A 46 28.03 31.16 19.06
N ALA A 47 29.06 31.45 19.83
CA ALA A 47 28.99 32.25 21.07
C ALA A 47 29.92 33.46 20.94
N LEU A 48 30.74 33.72 21.93
CA LEU A 48 31.86 34.70 21.84
C LEU A 48 32.86 34.26 20.74
N ILE A 49 33.06 32.95 20.59
CA ILE A 49 33.84 32.35 19.52
C ILE A 49 32.92 31.46 18.70
N THR A 50 33.31 31.21 17.46
CA THR A 50 32.64 30.20 16.60
C THR A 50 33.39 28.89 16.73
N VAL A 51 32.65 27.79 16.98
CA VAL A 51 33.18 26.45 17.10
C VAL A 51 32.55 25.62 16.03
N ASP A 52 33.35 25.08 15.12
CA ASP A 52 32.94 24.14 14.09
C ASP A 52 33.32 22.71 14.54
N LYS A 53 32.40 21.78 14.44
CA LYS A 53 32.60 20.37 14.81
C LYS A 53 31.96 19.46 13.79
N VAL A 54 32.55 18.28 13.64
CA VAL A 54 31.94 17.16 12.93
C VAL A 54 31.59 16.10 13.96
N THR A 55 30.34 15.64 13.93
CA THR A 55 29.82 14.58 14.80
C THR A 55 29.19 13.50 13.94
N THR A 56 29.11 12.28 14.46
CA THR A 56 28.37 11.20 13.81
C THR A 56 26.92 11.25 14.26
N SER A 57 26.02 11.25 13.30
CA SER A 57 24.59 11.11 13.51
C SER A 57 24.10 9.76 13.05
N PHE A 58 23.07 9.25 13.71
CA PHE A 58 22.40 7.99 13.38
C PHE A 58 20.93 8.27 13.27
N VAL A 59 20.30 7.76 12.21
CA VAL A 59 18.84 7.72 12.09
C VAL A 59 18.41 6.30 11.85
N THR A 60 17.53 5.81 12.71
CA THR A 60 16.86 4.52 12.49
C THR A 60 15.56 4.78 11.74
N VAL A 61 15.33 4.00 10.71
CA VAL A 61 14.08 3.99 9.93
C VAL A 61 13.50 2.59 10.00
N ASP A 62 12.22 2.51 10.37
CA ASP A 62 11.43 1.29 10.35
C ASP A 62 10.28 1.54 9.35
N ALA A 63 10.34 0.86 8.22
CA ALA A 63 9.44 1.09 7.09
C ALA A 63 9.20 -0.20 6.29
N PRO A 64 8.05 -0.35 5.61
CA PRO A 64 7.85 -1.42 4.65
C PRO A 64 8.84 -1.28 3.48
N THR A 65 9.24 -2.39 2.87
CA THR A 65 10.07 -2.37 1.66
C THR A 65 9.27 -2.08 0.40
N SER A 66 7.96 -2.40 0.43
CA SER A 66 7.02 -2.10 -0.65
C SER A 66 5.62 -1.86 -0.10
N VAL A 67 4.83 -1.10 -0.86
CA VAL A 67 3.42 -0.80 -0.59
C VAL A 67 2.62 -0.86 -1.90
N ALA A 68 1.33 -1.16 -1.83
CA ALA A 68 0.46 -1.06 -3.00
C ALA A 68 0.10 0.41 -3.31
N PRO A 69 -0.25 0.77 -4.56
CA PRO A 69 -0.82 2.07 -4.88
C PRO A 69 -2.05 2.37 -4.02
N GLY A 70 -2.08 3.56 -3.40
CA GLY A 70 -3.18 3.97 -2.52
C GLY A 70 -3.21 3.29 -1.14
N GLU A 71 -2.25 2.42 -0.83
CA GLU A 71 -2.15 1.79 0.50
C GLU A 71 -1.79 2.82 1.56
N THR A 72 -2.43 2.69 2.73
CA THR A 72 -2.05 3.44 3.94
C THR A 72 -0.96 2.67 4.68
N PHE A 73 0.15 3.33 4.94
CA PHE A 73 1.30 2.75 5.62
C PHE A 73 1.92 3.73 6.61
N THR A 74 2.82 3.22 7.47
CA THR A 74 3.51 4.03 8.48
C THR A 74 5.02 3.85 8.34
N ILE A 75 5.75 4.95 8.46
CA ILE A 75 7.21 5.01 8.56
C ILE A 75 7.53 5.48 9.98
N ARG A 76 8.38 4.76 10.72
CA ARG A 76 8.95 5.24 11.96
C ARG A 76 10.35 5.75 11.73
N MET A 77 10.64 6.95 12.22
CA MET A 77 11.96 7.56 12.16
C MET A 77 12.41 7.99 13.56
N GLN A 78 13.67 7.70 13.88
CA GLN A 78 14.27 8.11 15.13
C GLN A 78 15.70 8.57 14.93
N SER A 79 16.02 9.80 15.34
CA SER A 79 17.41 10.19 15.55
C SER A 79 17.91 9.49 16.82
N ASN A 80 18.94 8.67 16.67
CA ASN A 80 19.56 7.99 17.79
C ASN A 80 20.35 8.97 18.65
N GLY A 81 20.86 8.50 19.78
CA GLY A 81 21.43 9.34 20.80
C GLY A 81 22.51 10.30 20.33
N GLN A 82 22.50 11.47 20.91
CA GLN A 82 23.50 12.51 20.78
C GLN A 82 24.10 12.80 22.16
N SER A 83 25.30 13.35 22.20
CA SER A 83 25.91 13.76 23.45
C SER A 83 26.50 15.17 23.37
N PHE A 84 26.67 15.76 24.49
CA PHE A 84 27.49 16.97 24.65
C PHE A 84 28.50 16.79 25.78
N PRO A 85 29.71 17.36 25.64
CA PRO A 85 30.79 17.16 26.60
C PRO A 85 30.56 17.97 27.89
N ASN A 86 31.26 17.57 28.97
CA ASN A 86 31.27 18.30 30.20
C ASN A 86 31.82 19.74 30.01
N SER A 87 32.81 19.89 29.13
CA SER A 87 33.36 21.19 28.75
C SER A 87 33.77 21.20 27.29
N ASP A 88 33.69 22.35 26.66
CA ASP A 88 34.02 22.55 25.25
C ASP A 88 34.68 23.89 25.05
N SER A 89 35.83 23.91 24.36
CA SER A 89 36.57 25.14 24.01
C SER A 89 36.81 26.06 25.23
N GLY A 90 37.12 25.44 26.37
CA GLY A 90 37.37 26.15 27.64
C GLY A 90 36.13 26.55 28.42
N ALA A 91 34.94 26.43 27.87
CA ALA A 91 33.69 26.67 28.55
C ALA A 91 33.12 25.39 29.18
N THR A 92 32.53 25.51 30.37
CA THR A 92 31.78 24.38 30.98
C THR A 92 30.36 24.35 30.47
N THR A 93 29.99 23.27 29.76
CA THR A 93 28.63 23.07 29.24
C THR A 93 27.65 22.87 30.39
N THR A 94 26.51 23.53 30.34
CA THR A 94 25.46 23.43 31.37
C THR A 94 24.30 22.56 30.91
N ASN A 95 23.79 22.78 29.72
CA ASN A 95 22.73 22.00 29.08
C ASN A 95 22.64 22.36 27.60
N LEU A 96 21.81 21.60 26.89
CA LEU A 96 21.27 21.98 25.58
C LEU A 96 19.77 22.23 25.72
N SER A 97 19.26 23.26 25.06
CA SER A 97 17.83 23.59 25.06
C SER A 97 17.34 23.92 23.66
N ARG A 98 16.06 24.15 23.48
CA ARG A 98 15.43 24.43 22.17
C ARG A 98 15.79 23.38 21.12
N LEU A 99 15.86 22.11 21.54
CA LEU A 99 16.21 21.00 20.66
C LEU A 99 15.16 20.84 19.56
N LYS A 100 15.62 20.70 18.32
CA LYS A 100 14.78 20.45 17.13
C LYS A 100 15.46 19.47 16.19
N ASN A 101 14.67 18.55 15.63
CA ASN A 101 15.06 17.71 14.51
C ASN A 101 14.04 17.86 13.40
N ASP A 102 14.51 18.09 12.18
CA ASP A 102 13.70 18.29 11.00
C ASP A 102 13.89 17.14 10.01
N PHE A 103 12.77 16.62 9.48
CA PHE A 103 12.72 15.60 8.46
C PHE A 103 11.88 16.09 7.28
N ASP A 104 12.20 15.63 6.07
CA ASP A 104 11.35 15.88 4.91
C ASP A 104 10.04 15.10 5.05
N VAL A 105 8.92 15.67 4.61
CA VAL A 105 7.71 14.90 4.29
C VAL A 105 8.01 14.14 3.00
N PRO A 106 8.02 12.79 3.01
CA PRO A 106 8.37 12.03 1.84
C PRO A 106 7.48 12.36 0.63
N ALA A 107 8.11 12.60 -0.51
CA ALA A 107 7.40 12.77 -1.78
C ALA A 107 6.77 11.46 -2.25
N ASN A 108 5.90 11.54 -3.25
CA ASN A 108 5.21 10.41 -3.87
C ASN A 108 4.29 9.64 -2.92
N ALA A 109 3.85 10.32 -1.84
CA ALA A 109 2.84 9.85 -0.93
C ALA A 109 2.04 11.04 -0.37
N THR A 110 0.79 10.80 0.02
CA THR A 110 -0.05 11.79 0.67
C THR A 110 0.11 11.68 2.17
N PHE A 111 0.54 12.74 2.83
CA PHE A 111 0.67 12.81 4.27
C PHE A 111 -0.72 12.78 4.95
N ILE A 112 -0.88 11.93 5.97
CA ILE A 112 -2.07 11.88 6.82
C ILE A 112 -1.76 12.52 8.18
N SER A 113 -0.76 11.98 8.89
CA SER A 113 -0.44 12.41 10.25
C SER A 113 0.99 12.08 10.62
N ALA A 114 1.51 12.76 11.65
CA ALA A 114 2.71 12.35 12.35
C ALA A 114 2.49 12.46 13.86
N ALA A 115 3.03 11.50 14.61
CA ALA A 115 2.89 11.44 16.06
C ALA A 115 4.20 11.06 16.75
N ILE A 116 4.42 11.60 17.95
CA ILE A 116 5.51 11.19 18.82
C ILE A 116 5.25 9.76 19.33
N VAL A 117 6.27 8.90 19.29
CA VAL A 117 6.20 7.57 19.87
C VAL A 117 6.63 7.63 21.34
N PRO A 118 5.71 7.39 22.28
CA PRO A 118 6.01 7.48 23.72
C PRO A 118 7.12 6.52 24.16
N GLY A 119 7.92 6.92 25.16
CA GLY A 119 8.95 6.05 25.75
C GLY A 119 10.21 5.87 24.90
N THR A 120 10.32 6.51 23.73
CA THR A 120 11.49 6.40 22.85
C THR A 120 12.55 7.48 23.06
N SER A 121 12.25 8.52 23.81
CA SER A 121 13.19 9.57 24.20
C SER A 121 14.02 9.18 25.43
N PHE A 122 15.14 9.86 25.64
CA PHE A 122 15.98 9.70 26.84
C PHE A 122 16.61 11.04 27.25
N ASN A 123 16.65 11.30 28.56
CA ASN A 123 17.30 12.43 29.17
C ASN A 123 16.84 13.78 28.58
N LEU A 124 15.53 13.94 28.45
CA LEU A 124 14.87 15.18 28.02
C LEU A 124 13.95 15.68 29.12
N GLU A 125 13.85 17.01 29.23
CA GLU A 125 13.01 17.70 30.21
C GLU A 125 12.47 19.02 29.67
N ASN A 126 11.79 19.80 30.52
CA ASN A 126 11.17 21.08 30.30
C ASN A 126 9.87 20.98 29.49
N VAL A 127 9.89 21.05 28.19
CA VAL A 127 8.69 20.95 27.34
C VAL A 127 8.62 19.56 26.69
N ALA A 128 7.46 18.95 26.78
CA ALA A 128 7.23 17.66 26.12
C ALA A 128 7.42 17.78 24.59
N PRO A 129 8.11 16.81 23.95
CA PRO A 129 8.27 16.80 22.51
C PRO A 129 6.93 16.72 21.77
N SER A 130 6.79 17.52 20.72
CA SER A 130 5.69 17.44 19.74
C SER A 130 6.26 17.36 18.33
N VAL A 131 5.47 16.88 17.38
CA VAL A 131 5.79 16.91 15.96
C VAL A 131 4.78 17.75 15.22
N ILE A 132 5.25 18.67 14.39
CA ILE A 132 4.41 19.57 13.58
C ILE A 132 4.94 19.64 12.16
N ARG A 133 4.04 19.92 11.20
CA ARG A 133 4.46 20.32 9.86
C ARG A 133 4.82 21.77 9.82
N ILE A 134 5.88 22.10 9.09
CA ILE A 134 6.42 23.45 8.95
C ILE A 134 6.73 23.76 7.48
N ASN A 135 6.65 25.04 7.14
CA ASN A 135 7.09 25.56 5.83
C ASN A 135 8.62 25.77 5.79
N GLU A 136 9.13 26.28 4.68
CA GLU A 136 10.54 26.58 4.47
C GLU A 136 11.12 27.56 5.50
N ALA A 137 10.33 28.47 6.03
CA ALA A 137 10.75 29.43 7.06
C ALA A 137 10.75 28.84 8.47
N GLY A 138 10.24 27.59 8.67
CA GLY A 138 10.12 26.95 9.97
C GLY A 138 8.84 27.30 10.72
N SER A 139 7.89 27.99 10.11
CA SER A 139 6.58 28.29 10.69
C SER A 139 5.61 27.13 10.52
N PRO A 140 4.68 26.91 11.48
CA PRO A 140 3.64 25.90 11.35
C PRO A 140 2.84 26.06 10.05
N ASP A 141 2.69 24.97 9.31
CA ASP A 141 1.98 24.93 8.03
C ASP A 141 1.49 23.52 7.76
N ALA A 142 0.19 23.31 7.69
CA ALA A 142 -0.41 21.99 7.44
C ALA A 142 -0.02 21.39 6.07
N ALA A 143 0.36 22.22 5.09
CA ALA A 143 0.87 21.81 3.78
C ALA A 143 2.41 21.86 3.70
N GLY A 144 3.10 22.21 4.79
CA GLY A 144 4.55 22.39 4.82
C GLY A 144 5.32 21.12 4.39
N PRO A 145 6.49 21.26 3.77
CA PRO A 145 7.27 20.14 3.27
C PRO A 145 8.11 19.42 4.34
N TYR A 146 8.12 19.90 5.58
CA TYR A 146 8.95 19.32 6.63
C TYR A 146 8.14 18.97 7.87
N LEU A 147 8.63 17.96 8.61
CA LEU A 147 8.20 17.59 9.94
C LEU A 147 9.27 18.03 10.94
N ARG A 148 8.87 18.79 11.95
CA ARG A 148 9.76 19.25 13.02
C ARG A 148 9.39 18.61 14.35
N ILE A 149 10.33 17.94 14.98
CA ILE A 149 10.23 17.56 16.39
C ILE A 149 10.76 18.72 17.21
N SER A 150 9.93 19.30 18.07
CA SER A 150 10.31 20.37 19.00
C SER A 150 9.38 20.40 20.20
N GLY A 151 9.75 21.14 21.26
CA GLY A 151 8.84 21.42 22.39
C GLY A 151 7.88 22.57 22.12
N ASN A 152 8.29 23.45 21.24
CA ASN A 152 7.54 24.56 20.69
C ASN A 152 8.22 24.95 19.37
N ASN A 153 7.58 25.73 18.54
CA ASN A 153 8.15 26.15 17.25
C ASN A 153 9.05 27.42 17.41
N GLU A 154 9.81 27.50 18.47
CA GLU A 154 10.70 28.64 18.68
C GLU A 154 11.87 28.63 17.69
N VAL A 155 12.17 29.79 17.12
CA VAL A 155 13.38 30.02 16.32
C VAL A 155 14.55 30.22 17.26
N ILE A 156 15.68 29.55 17.00
CA ILE A 156 16.90 29.74 17.75
C ILE A 156 17.52 31.09 17.35
N GLY A 157 17.88 31.90 18.34
CA GLY A 157 18.57 33.15 18.09
C GLY A 157 19.87 32.95 17.31
N ASN A 158 20.25 33.93 16.52
CA ASN A 158 21.45 33.91 15.68
C ASN A 158 22.59 34.78 16.25
N SER A 159 22.43 35.23 17.50
CA SER A 159 23.42 36.00 18.21
C SER A 159 23.33 35.73 19.72
N PRO A 160 24.46 35.77 20.47
CA PRO A 160 24.42 35.64 21.92
C PRO A 160 23.54 36.65 22.63
N SER A 161 23.26 37.79 22.02
CA SER A 161 22.49 38.91 22.60
C SER A 161 21.02 38.95 22.14
N THR A 162 20.48 37.91 21.47
CA THR A 162 19.09 37.90 21.02
C THR A 162 18.13 37.59 22.16
N SER A 163 16.87 38.01 22.02
CA SER A 163 15.79 37.75 22.99
C SER A 163 15.47 36.24 23.12
N THR A 164 15.92 35.40 22.20
CA THR A 164 15.77 33.96 22.26
C THR A 164 16.90 33.24 22.99
N ASN A 165 17.90 33.98 23.50
CA ASN A 165 18.98 33.43 24.32
C ASN A 165 18.51 33.20 25.75
N SER A 166 17.61 32.24 25.90
CA SER A 166 17.11 31.74 27.17
C SER A 166 16.80 30.26 27.03
N GLU A 167 16.84 29.53 28.13
CA GLU A 167 16.39 28.14 28.12
C GLU A 167 14.91 28.08 27.70
N GLY A 168 14.59 27.10 26.88
CA GLY A 168 13.23 26.92 26.38
C GLY A 168 13.08 25.62 25.57
N GLY A 169 11.88 25.34 25.15
CA GLY A 169 11.59 24.15 24.35
C GLY A 169 12.01 22.84 25.04
N ILE A 170 12.38 21.83 24.27
CA ILE A 170 12.96 20.58 24.78
C ILE A 170 14.37 20.89 25.31
N ARG A 171 14.70 20.41 26.50
CA ARG A 171 16.00 20.53 27.11
C ARG A 171 16.63 19.18 27.39
N ALA A 172 17.93 19.03 27.11
CA ALA A 172 18.76 17.95 27.58
C ALA A 172 19.63 18.43 28.74
N PRO A 173 19.37 17.97 29.99
CA PRO A 173 20.13 18.36 31.15
C PRO A 173 21.50 17.67 31.17
N LYS A 174 22.46 18.30 31.85
CA LYS A 174 23.77 17.74 32.11
C LYS A 174 23.71 16.64 33.16
N THR A 175 23.70 15.40 32.76
CA THR A 175 23.60 14.23 33.66
C THR A 175 24.88 13.43 33.77
N LYS A 176 25.82 13.57 32.83
CA LYS A 176 27.02 12.74 32.68
C LYS A 176 26.70 11.26 32.63
N LYS A 177 25.64 10.91 31.87
CA LYS A 177 25.17 9.52 31.67
C LYS A 177 25.19 9.12 30.22
N ASN A 178 25.41 7.84 29.99
CA ASN A 178 25.19 7.15 28.73
C ASN A 178 23.69 6.96 28.46
N LEU A 179 23.33 6.52 27.23
CA LEU A 179 21.93 6.27 26.86
C LEU A 179 21.28 5.13 27.64
N ASP A 180 22.06 4.22 28.20
CA ASP A 180 21.60 3.13 29.09
C ASP A 180 21.43 3.57 30.56
N GLY A 181 21.69 4.84 30.85
CA GLY A 181 21.60 5.41 32.19
C GLY A 181 22.84 5.21 33.06
N SER A 182 23.85 4.47 32.60
CA SER A 182 25.13 4.30 33.30
C SER A 182 25.93 5.61 33.32
N THR A 183 26.88 5.74 34.25
CA THR A 183 27.75 6.89 34.32
C THR A 183 28.70 6.95 33.14
N ASN A 184 28.77 8.09 32.45
CA ASN A 184 29.73 8.30 31.38
C ASN A 184 31.08 8.71 31.96
N THR A 185 32.11 7.89 31.69
CA THR A 185 33.46 8.13 32.28
C THR A 185 34.17 9.33 31.69
N ASN A 186 33.83 9.78 30.50
CA ASN A 186 34.36 10.99 29.87
C ASN A 186 33.60 12.25 30.33
N GLY A 187 32.51 12.08 31.12
CA GLY A 187 31.68 13.18 31.60
C GLY A 187 30.69 13.71 30.56
N ASP A 188 30.50 13.05 29.42
CA ASP A 188 29.52 13.41 28.41
C ASP A 188 28.11 13.15 28.92
N SER A 189 27.19 13.98 28.51
CA SER A 189 25.75 13.80 28.75
C SER A 189 25.04 13.40 27.47
N TRP A 190 24.55 12.15 27.46
CA TRP A 190 23.80 11.60 26.32
C TRP A 190 22.32 11.90 26.47
N PHE A 191 21.66 12.14 25.36
CA PHE A 191 20.23 12.31 25.24
C PHE A 191 19.73 11.73 23.91
N ARG A 192 18.44 11.50 23.79
CA ARG A 192 17.81 11.00 22.57
C ARG A 192 16.46 11.67 22.35
N MET A 193 16.27 12.25 21.18
CA MET A 193 14.97 12.73 20.72
C MET A 193 14.00 11.57 20.49
N PRO A 194 12.69 11.75 20.69
CA PRO A 194 11.73 10.67 20.47
C PRO A 194 11.68 10.25 19.00
N ALA A 195 11.22 9.01 18.79
CA ALA A 195 10.78 8.57 17.47
C ALA A 195 9.48 9.24 17.06
N ILE A 196 9.24 9.34 15.77
CA ILE A 196 7.96 9.74 15.18
C ILE A 196 7.43 8.62 14.27
N ASP A 197 6.13 8.40 14.32
CA ASP A 197 5.39 7.62 13.34
C ASP A 197 4.74 8.57 12.34
N ILE A 198 5.01 8.35 11.05
CA ILE A 198 4.49 9.14 9.93
C ILE A 198 3.55 8.25 9.15
N THR A 199 2.25 8.55 9.16
CA THR A 199 1.22 7.81 8.43
C THR A 199 0.94 8.50 7.10
N MET A 200 0.95 7.75 6.02
CA MET A 200 0.83 8.23 4.64
C MET A 200 -0.01 7.30 3.78
N ILE A 201 -0.49 7.81 2.64
CA ILE A 201 -1.09 7.02 1.57
C ILE A 201 -0.10 7.01 0.40
N ALA A 202 0.25 5.83 -0.11
CA ALA A 202 1.15 5.68 -1.24
C ALA A 202 0.57 6.29 -2.53
N GLY A 203 1.43 6.88 -3.35
CA GLY A 203 1.08 7.33 -4.70
C GLY A 203 0.75 6.19 -5.65
N ALA A 204 0.65 6.50 -6.94
CA ALA A 204 0.26 5.52 -7.97
C ALA A 204 1.40 4.57 -8.36
N SER A 205 2.67 5.02 -8.33
CA SER A 205 3.84 4.24 -8.76
C SER A 205 5.13 4.92 -8.31
N GLY A 206 6.26 4.25 -8.44
CA GLY A 206 7.59 4.79 -8.16
C GLY A 206 8.10 4.42 -6.78
N VAL A 207 8.79 5.35 -6.10
CA VAL A 207 9.40 5.12 -4.80
C VAL A 207 9.09 6.24 -3.81
N ILE A 208 9.04 5.91 -2.52
CA ILE A 208 8.89 6.84 -1.41
C ILE A 208 10.19 6.77 -0.60
N GLN A 209 10.80 7.93 -0.33
CA GLN A 209 12.13 8.01 0.25
C GLN A 209 12.16 9.00 1.42
N PRO A 210 12.09 8.53 2.68
CA PRO A 210 12.26 9.40 3.84
C PRO A 210 13.69 9.94 3.93
N LYS A 211 13.83 11.21 4.33
CA LYS A 211 15.10 11.94 4.44
C LYS A 211 15.11 12.85 5.65
N VAL A 212 16.31 13.25 6.09
CA VAL A 212 16.45 14.40 6.96
C VAL A 212 16.38 15.70 6.15
N ARG A 213 16.01 16.82 6.79
CA ARG A 213 16.03 18.12 6.15
C ARG A 213 17.45 18.52 5.79
N THR A 214 17.68 18.94 4.54
CA THR A 214 19.00 19.28 4.01
C THR A 214 19.13 20.71 3.52
N ALA A 215 18.07 21.52 3.64
CA ALA A 215 18.04 22.91 3.18
C ALA A 215 18.99 23.84 3.95
N GLY A 216 19.49 23.41 5.12
CA GLY A 216 20.37 24.17 5.97
C GLY A 216 21.84 24.02 5.60
N ASP A 217 22.63 24.94 6.13
CA ASP A 217 24.08 24.90 6.11
C ASP A 217 24.59 25.29 7.49
N ALA A 218 25.46 24.48 8.10
CA ALA A 218 26.06 24.78 9.39
C ALA A 218 26.77 26.14 9.40
N ALA A 219 27.27 26.60 8.24
CA ALA A 219 27.84 27.93 8.07
C ALA A 219 26.80 29.05 7.93
N THR A 220 25.57 28.75 7.58
CA THR A 220 24.46 29.70 7.45
C THR A 220 23.83 29.97 8.79
N TYR A 221 24.45 30.77 9.55
CA TYR A 221 24.22 30.98 10.97
C TYR A 221 22.85 31.58 11.31
N GLY A 222 22.25 32.32 10.46
CA GLY A 222 20.99 33.06 10.72
C GLY A 222 19.69 32.29 10.46
N ASN A 223 19.73 31.03 10.06
CA ASN A 223 18.53 30.27 9.71
C ASN A 223 18.35 29.01 10.57
N ASP A 224 17.15 28.44 10.50
CA ASP A 224 16.71 27.29 11.29
C ASP A 224 16.29 26.14 10.35
N LYS A 225 16.99 25.99 9.21
CA LYS A 225 16.69 25.03 8.14
C LYS A 225 17.54 23.79 8.18
N ASN A 226 18.28 23.57 9.25
CA ASN A 226 19.19 22.44 9.40
C ASN A 226 18.47 21.19 9.92
N PHE A 227 19.09 20.03 9.70
CA PHE A 227 18.59 18.76 10.23
C PHE A 227 18.43 18.80 11.76
N ASN A 228 19.44 19.28 12.45
CA ASN A 228 19.41 19.44 13.91
C ASN A 228 19.75 20.88 14.29
N THR A 229 18.98 21.46 15.19
CA THR A 229 19.23 22.77 15.76
C THR A 229 19.02 22.74 17.27
N GLN A 230 19.87 23.47 18.00
CA GLN A 230 19.87 23.54 19.47
C GLN A 230 20.53 24.79 19.98
N LEU A 231 20.23 25.16 21.22
CA LEU A 231 20.88 26.26 21.93
C LEU A 231 21.69 25.66 23.08
N ALA A 232 23.00 25.68 22.94
CA ALA A 232 23.90 25.30 24.03
C ALA A 232 24.03 26.41 25.02
N LYS A 233 23.98 26.08 26.33
CA LYS A 233 24.31 26.97 27.44
C LYS A 233 25.62 26.50 28.07
N ALA A 234 26.54 27.41 28.23
CA ALA A 234 27.82 27.14 28.84
C ALA A 234 28.24 28.27 29.80
N SER A 235 29.22 28.03 30.63
CA SER A 235 29.80 29.00 31.55
C SER A 235 31.28 29.20 31.18
N LEU A 236 31.60 30.43 30.80
CA LEU A 236 32.97 30.94 30.59
C LEU A 236 32.91 32.44 30.80
N LEU A 237 33.50 32.94 31.86
CA LEU A 237 33.42 34.38 32.23
C LEU A 237 31.95 34.87 32.25
N GLY A 238 31.04 34.06 32.83
CA GLY A 238 29.60 34.26 32.82
C GLY A 238 28.87 33.27 31.87
N THR A 239 27.53 33.45 31.74
CA THR A 239 26.72 32.60 30.89
C THR A 239 26.95 32.89 29.40
N GLN A 240 27.24 31.87 28.67
CA GLN A 240 27.37 31.88 27.22
C GLN A 240 26.24 31.09 26.57
N TRP A 241 25.69 31.62 25.47
CA TRP A 241 24.68 31.02 24.65
C TRP A 241 25.26 30.74 23.26
N ALA A 242 25.19 29.50 22.82
CA ALA A 242 25.74 29.08 21.54
C ALA A 242 24.66 28.41 20.70
N PRO A 243 23.92 29.16 19.88
CA PRO A 243 23.07 28.57 18.84
C PRO A 243 23.90 27.63 17.97
N THR A 244 23.48 26.36 17.91
CA THR A 244 24.18 25.28 17.22
C THR A 244 23.31 24.73 16.13
N ARG A 245 23.84 24.56 14.94
CA ARG A 245 23.15 24.02 13.77
C ARG A 245 23.99 22.96 13.11
N CYS A 246 23.37 21.85 12.77
CA CYS A 246 24.03 20.68 12.21
C CYS A 246 23.34 20.25 10.90
N THR A 247 24.16 19.92 9.89
CA THR A 247 23.70 19.46 8.59
C THR A 247 24.52 18.26 8.13
N PRO A 248 23.99 17.33 7.31
CA PRO A 248 24.73 16.17 6.80
C PRO A 248 25.87 16.57 5.87
N ARG A 249 27.05 16.81 6.45
CA ARG A 249 28.29 17.16 5.73
C ARG A 249 29.47 16.59 6.50
N ASP A 250 30.54 16.28 5.80
CA ASP A 250 31.77 15.76 6.41
C ASP A 250 32.68 16.84 6.99
N ALA A 251 32.47 18.08 6.57
CA ALA A 251 33.13 19.25 7.11
C ALA A 251 32.33 20.51 6.81
N LYS A 252 32.65 21.63 7.47
CA LYS A 252 32.10 22.94 7.16
C LYS A 252 32.37 23.30 5.70
N GLY A 253 31.33 23.68 4.97
CA GLY A 253 31.41 24.08 3.57
C GLY A 253 31.65 22.95 2.56
N SER A 254 31.79 21.68 3.01
CA SER A 254 31.80 20.54 2.09
C SER A 254 30.42 20.29 1.46
N ALA A 255 30.38 19.49 0.39
CA ALA A 255 29.13 19.03 -0.18
C ALA A 255 28.32 18.21 0.85
N LEU A 256 27.00 18.09 0.64
CA LEU A 256 26.17 17.18 1.41
C LEU A 256 26.69 15.75 1.25
N ASN A 257 26.71 14.99 2.34
CA ASN A 257 27.12 13.59 2.35
C ASN A 257 25.94 12.62 2.18
N ALA A 258 26.19 11.31 2.32
CA ALA A 258 25.17 10.28 2.17
C ALA A 258 23.98 10.44 3.12
N GLY A 259 24.14 11.10 4.27
CA GLY A 259 23.04 11.39 5.20
C GLY A 259 21.99 12.36 4.67
N ALA A 260 22.31 13.11 3.61
CA ALA A 260 21.35 13.96 2.89
C ALA A 260 20.53 13.17 1.87
N GLY A 261 20.91 11.95 1.57
CA GLY A 261 20.19 11.06 0.66
C GLY A 261 19.02 10.32 1.33
N PRO A 262 18.40 9.40 0.58
CA PRO A 262 17.35 8.55 1.12
C PRO A 262 17.86 7.68 2.28
N LEU A 263 17.15 7.69 3.41
CA LEU A 263 17.42 6.84 4.57
C LEU A 263 16.77 5.46 4.44
N ALA A 264 15.77 5.35 3.58
CA ALA A 264 15.14 4.10 3.15
C ALA A 264 14.54 4.31 1.75
N THR A 265 14.23 3.21 1.08
CA THR A 265 13.49 3.24 -0.19
C THR A 265 12.33 2.26 -0.07
N ILE A 266 11.11 2.78 -0.23
CA ILE A 266 9.87 2.02 -0.24
C ILE A 266 9.39 2.00 -1.68
N SER A 267 9.31 0.83 -2.30
CA SER A 267 8.80 0.68 -3.66
C SER A 267 7.27 0.72 -3.64
N ILE A 268 6.66 1.50 -4.54
CA ILE A 268 5.23 1.36 -4.80
C ILE A 268 5.09 0.26 -5.84
N ALA A 269 4.50 -0.87 -5.44
CA ALA A 269 4.30 -2.01 -6.33
C ALA A 269 3.43 -1.61 -7.52
N SER A 270 3.79 -2.03 -8.72
CA SER A 270 2.90 -1.85 -9.86
C SER A 270 1.60 -2.63 -9.60
N ALA A 271 0.46 -2.04 -9.93
CA ALA A 271 -0.78 -2.81 -9.95
C ALA A 271 -0.59 -4.02 -10.86
N PRO A 272 -1.06 -5.22 -10.48
CA PRO A 272 -1.08 -6.35 -11.38
C PRO A 272 -1.78 -5.94 -12.69
N VAL A 273 -1.13 -6.16 -13.83
CA VAL A 273 -1.75 -5.98 -15.13
C VAL A 273 -2.44 -7.30 -15.47
N ASP A 274 -3.77 -7.26 -15.63
CA ASP A 274 -4.51 -8.43 -16.05
C ASP A 274 -4.04 -8.88 -17.45
N VAL A 275 -3.90 -10.20 -17.63
CA VAL A 275 -3.46 -10.80 -18.89
C VAL A 275 -4.62 -10.81 -19.86
N GLU A 276 -4.42 -10.23 -21.03
CA GLU A 276 -5.40 -10.30 -22.13
C GLU A 276 -5.68 -11.75 -22.52
N THR A 277 -6.96 -12.07 -22.75
CA THR A 277 -7.37 -13.41 -23.21
C THR A 277 -8.01 -13.35 -24.60
N THR A 278 -8.00 -14.47 -25.28
CA THR A 278 -8.77 -14.68 -26.50
C THR A 278 -9.62 -15.93 -26.35
N THR A 279 -10.87 -15.88 -26.83
CA THR A 279 -11.77 -17.04 -26.84
C THR A 279 -12.06 -17.42 -28.28
N SER A 280 -11.90 -18.69 -28.60
CA SER A 280 -12.35 -19.30 -29.87
C SER A 280 -13.42 -20.33 -29.61
N LEU A 281 -14.29 -20.56 -30.58
CA LEU A 281 -15.41 -21.50 -30.49
C LEU A 281 -15.31 -22.52 -31.59
N SER A 282 -15.49 -23.78 -31.24
CA SER A 282 -15.65 -24.91 -32.19
C SER A 282 -16.99 -25.59 -31.95
N VAL A 283 -17.78 -25.71 -33.01
CA VAL A 283 -19.10 -26.37 -33.02
C VAL A 283 -19.20 -27.31 -34.22
N PRO A 284 -20.00 -28.37 -34.16
CA PRO A 284 -20.27 -29.20 -35.34
C PRO A 284 -21.03 -28.36 -36.38
N ALA A 285 -20.76 -28.62 -37.68
CA ALA A 285 -21.43 -27.93 -38.78
C ALA A 285 -22.92 -28.24 -38.84
N THR A 286 -23.31 -29.47 -38.42
CA THR A 286 -24.69 -29.97 -38.45
C THR A 286 -25.05 -30.65 -37.13
N ALA A 287 -26.34 -30.64 -36.80
CA ALA A 287 -26.92 -31.38 -35.67
C ALA A 287 -28.34 -31.89 -36.05
N ILE A 288 -28.86 -32.84 -35.26
CA ILE A 288 -30.22 -33.32 -35.37
C ILE A 288 -31.00 -32.85 -34.14
N THR A 289 -32.26 -32.38 -34.32
CA THR A 289 -33.12 -31.96 -33.20
C THR A 289 -33.20 -33.05 -32.14
N GLY A 290 -33.06 -32.66 -30.85
CA GLY A 290 -33.06 -33.56 -29.70
C GLY A 290 -31.80 -34.40 -29.51
N THR A 291 -30.81 -34.35 -30.43
CA THR A 291 -29.53 -35.05 -30.26
C THR A 291 -28.47 -34.12 -29.70
N ALA A 292 -27.81 -34.56 -28.63
CA ALA A 292 -26.76 -33.79 -28.00
C ALA A 292 -25.50 -33.73 -28.89
N VAL A 293 -24.91 -32.53 -28.95
CA VAL A 293 -23.63 -32.26 -29.61
C VAL A 293 -22.74 -31.44 -28.65
N ASP A 294 -21.42 -31.56 -28.79
CA ASP A 294 -20.48 -30.85 -27.97
C ASP A 294 -20.11 -29.52 -28.61
N LEU A 295 -20.25 -28.45 -27.82
CA LEU A 295 -19.82 -27.08 -28.10
C LEU A 295 -18.56 -26.82 -27.30
N THR A 296 -17.44 -26.53 -27.94
CA THR A 296 -16.14 -26.35 -27.25
C THR A 296 -15.62 -24.95 -27.44
N ALA A 297 -15.37 -24.27 -26.34
CA ALA A 297 -14.65 -22.98 -26.29
C ALA A 297 -13.21 -23.23 -25.87
N THR A 298 -12.27 -22.58 -26.57
CA THR A 298 -10.85 -22.58 -26.18
C THR A 298 -10.46 -21.15 -25.79
N VAL A 299 -9.93 -20.97 -24.59
CA VAL A 299 -9.45 -19.71 -24.02
C VAL A 299 -7.93 -19.73 -23.97
N ALA A 300 -7.30 -18.73 -24.51
CA ALA A 300 -5.85 -18.56 -24.41
C ALA A 300 -5.53 -17.28 -23.58
N PRO A 301 -4.48 -17.32 -22.75
CA PRO A 301 -3.57 -18.44 -22.50
C PRO A 301 -4.26 -19.60 -21.74
N ASN A 302 -3.72 -20.80 -21.86
CA ASN A 302 -4.34 -22.03 -21.32
C ASN A 302 -4.41 -22.10 -19.78
N ASN A 303 -3.72 -21.21 -19.09
CA ASN A 303 -3.79 -21.04 -17.64
C ASN A 303 -4.83 -19.99 -17.20
N ALA A 304 -5.61 -19.42 -18.14
CA ALA A 304 -6.68 -18.50 -17.79
C ALA A 304 -7.73 -19.19 -16.91
N VAL A 305 -8.14 -18.51 -15.84
CA VAL A 305 -9.17 -18.99 -14.91
C VAL A 305 -10.46 -18.21 -15.11
N GLY A 306 -11.58 -18.89 -15.06
CA GLY A 306 -12.89 -18.26 -15.28
C GLY A 306 -13.93 -19.26 -15.74
N THR A 307 -15.03 -18.75 -16.31
CA THR A 307 -16.14 -19.55 -16.83
C THR A 307 -16.54 -19.09 -18.23
N VAL A 308 -17.06 -20.01 -19.03
CA VAL A 308 -17.62 -19.71 -20.36
C VAL A 308 -19.13 -19.89 -20.32
N GLN A 309 -19.88 -18.86 -20.72
CA GLN A 309 -21.30 -18.95 -21.02
C GLN A 309 -21.51 -19.13 -22.52
N PHE A 310 -22.06 -20.26 -22.90
CA PHE A 310 -22.51 -20.50 -24.27
C PHE A 310 -23.89 -19.87 -24.51
N LYS A 311 -24.13 -19.38 -25.73
CA LYS A 311 -25.40 -18.81 -26.16
C LYS A 311 -25.78 -19.33 -27.53
N SER A 312 -27.07 -19.56 -27.76
CA SER A 312 -27.65 -19.82 -29.09
C SER A 312 -28.63 -18.70 -29.45
N ASN A 313 -28.44 -18.08 -30.59
CA ASN A 313 -29.25 -16.92 -31.04
C ASN A 313 -29.35 -15.81 -29.99
N GLY A 314 -28.23 -15.58 -29.26
CA GLY A 314 -28.13 -14.57 -28.19
C GLY A 314 -28.69 -15.01 -26.84
N THR A 315 -29.39 -16.14 -26.74
CA THR A 315 -29.94 -16.66 -25.48
C THR A 315 -28.95 -17.65 -24.84
N ALA A 316 -28.73 -17.52 -23.53
CA ALA A 316 -27.86 -18.42 -22.77
C ALA A 316 -28.38 -19.88 -22.83
N ILE A 317 -27.49 -20.81 -23.12
CA ILE A 317 -27.72 -22.24 -23.10
C ILE A 317 -26.85 -22.93 -22.06
N GLY A 318 -27.43 -23.77 -21.23
CA GLY A 318 -26.75 -24.38 -20.09
C GLY A 318 -26.31 -23.36 -19.01
N THR A 319 -25.64 -23.85 -17.99
CA THR A 319 -24.97 -23.04 -16.99
C THR A 319 -23.55 -22.69 -17.43
N PRO A 320 -22.93 -21.60 -16.89
CA PRO A 320 -21.54 -21.30 -17.19
C PRO A 320 -20.63 -22.49 -16.88
N VAL A 321 -19.73 -22.84 -17.82
CA VAL A 321 -18.78 -23.95 -17.71
C VAL A 321 -17.43 -23.44 -17.26
N THR A 322 -16.85 -24.05 -16.23
CA THR A 322 -15.50 -23.68 -15.76
C THR A 322 -14.46 -24.04 -16.82
N VAL A 323 -13.54 -23.11 -17.08
CA VAL A 323 -12.39 -23.33 -17.96
C VAL A 323 -11.36 -24.19 -17.23
N THR A 324 -10.96 -25.30 -17.86
CA THR A 324 -9.92 -26.20 -17.36
C THR A 324 -8.84 -26.37 -18.41
N SER A 325 -7.60 -26.02 -18.10
CA SER A 325 -6.48 -26.05 -19.06
C SER A 325 -6.80 -25.34 -20.39
N GLY A 326 -7.51 -24.22 -20.31
CA GLY A 326 -7.89 -23.40 -21.45
C GLY A 326 -9.12 -23.91 -22.23
N VAL A 327 -9.84 -24.94 -21.77
CA VAL A 327 -10.97 -25.52 -22.50
C VAL A 327 -12.24 -25.53 -21.62
N ALA A 328 -13.37 -25.21 -22.22
CA ALA A 328 -14.71 -25.39 -21.68
C ALA A 328 -15.60 -26.08 -22.70
N THR A 329 -16.27 -27.20 -22.36
CA THR A 329 -17.14 -27.97 -23.27
C THR A 329 -18.53 -28.08 -22.66
N LEU A 330 -19.54 -27.77 -23.47
CA LEU A 330 -20.95 -27.91 -23.13
C LEU A 330 -21.59 -28.94 -24.10
N SER A 331 -22.16 -30.01 -23.55
CA SER A 331 -23.05 -30.90 -24.33
C SER A 331 -24.44 -30.29 -24.36
N HIS A 332 -24.97 -30.05 -25.57
CA HIS A 332 -26.26 -29.36 -25.76
C HIS A 332 -27.08 -29.99 -26.87
N SER A 333 -28.39 -30.11 -26.68
CA SER A 333 -29.36 -30.56 -27.71
C SER A 333 -30.15 -29.34 -28.18
N PHE A 334 -30.24 -29.16 -29.52
CA PHE A 334 -31.09 -28.13 -30.10
C PHE A 334 -32.51 -28.69 -30.34
N ASP A 335 -33.53 -27.95 -29.91
CA ASP A 335 -34.92 -28.34 -30.00
C ASP A 335 -35.63 -27.85 -31.29
N VAL A 336 -34.99 -26.95 -32.04
CA VAL A 336 -35.59 -26.30 -33.21
C VAL A 336 -34.68 -26.44 -34.40
N ALA A 337 -35.22 -26.98 -35.54
CA ALA A 337 -34.54 -27.08 -36.81
C ALA A 337 -34.26 -25.68 -37.41
N GLY A 338 -33.18 -25.56 -38.16
CA GLY A 338 -32.73 -24.32 -38.80
C GLY A 338 -31.31 -23.92 -38.41
N ALA A 339 -30.88 -22.74 -38.85
CA ALA A 339 -29.57 -22.21 -38.52
C ALA A 339 -29.53 -21.66 -37.09
N GLN A 340 -28.64 -22.19 -36.26
CA GLN A 340 -28.40 -21.75 -34.87
C GLN A 340 -27.08 -21.01 -34.80
N SER A 341 -27.10 -19.72 -34.43
CA SER A 341 -25.90 -18.92 -34.22
C SER A 341 -25.39 -19.11 -32.79
N VAL A 342 -24.27 -19.78 -32.63
CA VAL A 342 -23.67 -20.08 -31.33
C VAL A 342 -22.54 -19.11 -31.04
N THR A 343 -22.48 -18.56 -29.81
CA THR A 343 -21.38 -17.74 -29.26
C THR A 343 -20.93 -18.27 -27.93
N ALA A 344 -19.72 -17.90 -27.50
CA ALA A 344 -19.17 -18.25 -26.22
C ALA A 344 -18.50 -17.00 -25.57
N ASP A 345 -18.96 -16.63 -24.40
CA ASP A 345 -18.44 -15.50 -23.64
C ASP A 345 -17.66 -16.01 -22.43
N PHE A 346 -16.36 -15.73 -22.42
CA PHE A 346 -15.48 -16.01 -21.28
C PHE A 346 -15.56 -14.86 -20.27
N THR A 347 -15.97 -15.19 -19.05
CA THR A 347 -15.88 -14.30 -17.89
C THR A 347 -14.64 -14.67 -17.09
N ALA A 348 -13.67 -13.76 -17.06
CA ALA A 348 -12.39 -13.99 -16.42
C ALA A 348 -12.48 -13.97 -14.90
N GLY A 349 -11.67 -14.78 -14.25
CA GLY A 349 -11.27 -14.65 -12.86
C GLY A 349 -10.11 -13.64 -12.68
N ALA A 350 -9.62 -13.52 -11.45
CA ALA A 350 -8.56 -12.56 -11.11
C ALA A 350 -7.29 -12.77 -11.96
N GLY A 351 -6.70 -11.68 -12.43
CA GLY A 351 -5.47 -11.64 -13.22
C GLY A 351 -5.66 -11.85 -14.72
N PHE A 352 -6.91 -11.87 -15.22
CA PHE A 352 -7.20 -12.04 -16.65
C PHE A 352 -8.32 -11.10 -17.10
N VAL A 353 -8.32 -10.75 -18.39
CA VAL A 353 -9.37 -9.96 -19.05
C VAL A 353 -10.37 -10.88 -19.71
N SER A 354 -11.68 -10.57 -19.61
CA SER A 354 -12.75 -11.34 -20.29
C SER A 354 -12.69 -11.17 -21.80
N SER A 355 -13.12 -12.22 -22.53
CA SER A 355 -13.14 -12.23 -24.00
C SER A 355 -14.32 -13.02 -24.53
N SER A 356 -14.64 -12.85 -25.84
CA SER A 356 -15.76 -13.53 -26.49
C SER A 356 -15.31 -14.13 -27.81
N ALA A 357 -15.88 -15.30 -28.16
CA ALA A 357 -15.67 -15.92 -29.43
C ALA A 357 -16.61 -15.36 -30.50
N SER A 358 -16.13 -15.29 -31.73
CA SER A 358 -16.98 -15.02 -32.90
C SER A 358 -18.06 -16.08 -33.06
N ALA A 359 -19.23 -15.68 -33.52
CA ALA A 359 -20.35 -16.57 -33.75
C ALA A 359 -20.01 -17.68 -34.78
N GLN A 360 -20.45 -18.89 -34.48
CA GLN A 360 -20.39 -20.06 -35.37
C GLN A 360 -21.80 -20.55 -35.63
N THR A 361 -22.07 -21.08 -36.84
CA THR A 361 -23.40 -21.57 -37.20
C THR A 361 -23.47 -23.10 -37.17
N VAL A 362 -24.47 -23.62 -36.49
CA VAL A 362 -24.86 -25.05 -36.52
C VAL A 362 -26.14 -25.17 -37.33
N THR A 363 -26.17 -25.98 -38.40
CA THR A 363 -27.40 -26.26 -39.14
C THR A 363 -28.09 -27.47 -38.51
N VAL A 364 -29.24 -27.23 -37.89
CA VAL A 364 -30.04 -28.28 -37.22
C VAL A 364 -31.14 -28.75 -38.16
N SER A 365 -31.26 -30.09 -38.35
CA SER A 365 -32.30 -30.72 -39.13
C SER A 365 -33.13 -31.68 -38.27
N ASP A 366 -34.38 -31.91 -38.66
CA ASP A 366 -35.19 -32.92 -38.02
C ASP A 366 -34.68 -34.32 -38.34
N PRO A 367 -34.92 -35.33 -37.49
CA PRO A 367 -34.62 -36.73 -37.79
C PRO A 367 -35.30 -37.17 -39.09
N ALA A 368 -34.63 -37.97 -39.86
CA ALA A 368 -35.25 -38.58 -41.05
C ALA A 368 -36.51 -39.35 -40.65
N PRO A 369 -37.60 -39.24 -41.42
CA PRO A 369 -38.78 -40.06 -41.17
C PRO A 369 -38.40 -41.54 -41.09
N VAL A 370 -38.90 -42.23 -40.10
CA VAL A 370 -38.75 -43.67 -40.00
C VAL A 370 -39.86 -44.29 -40.83
N ASP A 371 -39.52 -44.93 -41.98
CA ASP A 371 -40.46 -45.67 -42.73
C ASP A 371 -40.94 -46.88 -41.92
N VAL A 372 -42.24 -46.92 -41.66
CA VAL A 372 -42.86 -48.07 -40.98
C VAL A 372 -43.23 -49.05 -42.06
N GLU A 373 -42.55 -50.17 -42.08
CA GLU A 373 -42.96 -51.31 -42.99
C GLU A 373 -44.34 -51.75 -42.58
N THR A 374 -45.30 -51.66 -43.53
CA THR A 374 -46.63 -52.22 -43.39
C THR A 374 -46.74 -53.49 -44.15
N THR A 375 -47.17 -54.53 -43.51
CA THR A 375 -47.47 -55.79 -44.16
C THR A 375 -48.98 -55.88 -44.43
N THR A 376 -49.37 -56.15 -45.69
CA THR A 376 -50.73 -56.41 -46.02
C THR A 376 -50.88 -57.96 -46.30
N SER A 377 -51.73 -58.59 -45.55
CA SER A 377 -52.05 -60.01 -45.75
C SER A 377 -53.45 -60.13 -46.39
N LEU A 378 -53.53 -60.94 -47.35
CA LEU A 378 -54.80 -61.29 -47.95
C LEU A 378 -55.16 -62.75 -47.56
N SER A 379 -56.27 -62.88 -46.90
CA SER A 379 -56.84 -64.20 -46.60
C SER A 379 -57.90 -64.53 -47.64
N VAL A 380 -57.73 -65.65 -48.35
CA VAL A 380 -58.70 -66.17 -49.30
C VAL A 380 -59.18 -67.56 -48.87
N PRO A 381 -60.45 -67.89 -48.97
CA PRO A 381 -60.91 -69.26 -48.72
C PRO A 381 -60.24 -70.26 -49.66
N ALA A 382 -59.83 -71.41 -49.13
CA ALA A 382 -59.18 -72.45 -49.92
C ALA A 382 -60.09 -73.09 -50.97
N THR A 383 -61.38 -72.92 -50.85
CA THR A 383 -62.41 -73.45 -51.77
C THR A 383 -63.52 -72.41 -51.95
N ALA A 384 -64.01 -72.33 -53.19
CA ALA A 384 -65.18 -71.54 -53.55
C ALA A 384 -66.13 -72.34 -54.41
N ILE A 385 -67.44 -72.08 -54.28
CA ILE A 385 -68.48 -72.69 -55.13
C ILE A 385 -68.78 -71.72 -56.24
N THR A 386 -68.78 -72.25 -57.51
CA THR A 386 -69.07 -71.42 -58.66
C THR A 386 -70.43 -70.71 -58.52
N GLY A 387 -70.39 -69.39 -58.71
CA GLY A 387 -71.56 -68.51 -58.61
C GLY A 387 -71.84 -67.95 -57.22
N THR A 388 -71.01 -68.23 -56.21
CA THR A 388 -71.12 -67.68 -54.85
C THR A 388 -70.07 -66.56 -54.61
N ALA A 389 -70.46 -65.44 -54.04
CA ALA A 389 -69.51 -64.38 -53.61
C ALA A 389 -68.60 -64.89 -52.49
N VAL A 390 -67.30 -64.60 -52.54
CA VAL A 390 -66.29 -64.91 -51.55
C VAL A 390 -65.78 -63.62 -50.99
N ASP A 391 -65.78 -63.45 -49.64
CA ASP A 391 -65.17 -62.30 -48.97
C ASP A 391 -63.69 -62.49 -48.92
N LEU A 392 -62.94 -61.49 -49.40
CA LEU A 392 -61.49 -61.34 -49.25
C LEU A 392 -61.24 -60.39 -48.11
N THR A 393 -60.59 -60.80 -47.02
CA THR A 393 -60.22 -59.98 -45.86
C THR A 393 -58.72 -59.79 -45.68
#